data_74d8c538befa4207272b4f3e69418e9b
#
_entry.id   74d8c538befa4207272b4f3e69418e9b
#
_cell.length_a   1.000
_cell.length_b   1.000
_cell.length_c   1.000
_cell.angle_alpha   90.00
_cell.angle_beta   90.00
_cell.angle_gamma   90.00
#
_symmetry.space_group_name_H-M   'P 1'
#
loop_
_entity.id
_entity.type
_entity.pdbx_description
1 polymer ?
#
loop_
_entity_poly.entity_id
_entity_poly.type
_entity_poly.pdbx_seq_one_letter_code
_entity_poly.pdbx_strand_id
1 'polypeptide(L)'
;AAPVLERVGAPLSRVATGLIRLIKPVAEPVLYLYASISPEGDRRLLERPEFKAMFLDDLLNGSRKQLAAPFADVVVFARDWGFRLDEVKVPVRWWHGDRDHIVPYAHGEHVVAMLPDAELYSLPGESHLGGLGEAEAIMATMSELWDDYQKDRNKG
;
A
#
# COMPACT_ATOMS: atom_id res chain seq x y z
N ALA A 1 8.09 8.61 18.92
CA ALA A 1 7.72 7.22 18.51
C ALA A 1 8.92 6.49 17.88
N ALA A 2 9.66 7.09 16.93
CA ALA A 2 10.76 6.44 16.22
C ALA A 2 11.82 5.78 17.12
N PRO A 3 12.37 6.42 18.19
CA PRO A 3 13.39 5.79 19.01
C PRO A 3 12.94 4.53 19.76
N VAL A 4 11.65 4.45 20.08
CA VAL A 4 11.06 3.27 20.72
C VAL A 4 10.91 2.15 19.68
N LEU A 5 10.40 2.47 18.51
CA LEU A 5 10.25 1.52 17.39
C LEU A 5 11.59 0.94 16.95
N GLU A 6 12.65 1.74 16.92
CA GLU A 6 14.01 1.25 16.62
C GLU A 6 14.50 0.22 17.63
N ARG A 7 14.23 0.41 18.92
CA ARG A 7 14.67 -0.51 19.98
C ARG A 7 13.90 -1.83 19.98
N VAL A 8 12.60 -1.79 19.68
CA VAL A 8 11.74 -2.98 19.75
C VAL A 8 11.57 -3.68 18.40
N GLY A 9 11.90 -3.01 17.30
CA GLY A 9 11.67 -3.52 15.93
C GLY A 9 12.40 -4.84 15.67
N ALA A 10 13.69 -4.93 16.00
CA ALA A 10 14.48 -6.14 15.77
C ALA A 10 14.00 -7.37 16.58
N PRO A 11 13.77 -7.28 17.90
CA PRO A 11 13.21 -8.42 18.61
C PRO A 11 11.81 -8.77 18.17
N LEU A 12 10.95 -7.78 17.89
CA LEU A 12 9.59 -8.00 17.44
C LEU A 12 9.55 -8.67 16.08
N SER A 13 10.42 -8.28 15.13
CA SER A 13 10.52 -8.90 13.82
C SER A 13 10.91 -10.39 13.88
N ARG A 14 11.78 -10.75 14.83
CA ARG A 14 12.19 -12.17 15.03
C ARG A 14 11.03 -13.01 15.54
N VAL A 15 10.26 -12.48 16.50
CA VAL A 15 9.07 -13.17 17.04
C VAL A 15 8.03 -13.32 15.94
N ALA A 16 7.73 -12.25 15.20
CA ALA A 16 6.77 -12.28 14.10
C ALA A 16 7.19 -13.26 12.99
N THR A 17 8.48 -13.30 12.64
CA THR A 17 9.03 -14.27 11.67
C THR A 17 8.85 -15.72 12.16
N GLY A 18 9.09 -15.96 13.44
CA GLY A 18 8.87 -17.28 14.05
C GLY A 18 7.40 -17.72 13.94
N LEU A 19 6.47 -16.80 14.23
CA LEU A 19 5.03 -17.03 14.08
C LEU A 19 4.64 -17.32 12.63
N ILE A 20 5.13 -16.54 11.67
CA ILE A 20 4.82 -16.78 10.25
C ILE A 20 5.33 -18.15 9.80
N ARG A 21 6.52 -18.55 10.21
CA ARG A 21 7.03 -19.90 9.90
C ARG A 21 6.15 -21.00 10.47
N LEU A 22 5.61 -20.79 11.65
CA LEU A 22 4.70 -21.73 12.30
C LEU A 22 3.36 -21.83 11.57
N ILE A 23 2.83 -20.72 11.07
CA ILE A 23 1.54 -20.69 10.34
C ILE A 23 1.67 -21.03 8.85
N LYS A 24 2.89 -21.16 8.30
CA LYS A 24 3.10 -21.47 6.89
C LYS A 24 2.22 -22.63 6.36
N PRO A 25 2.08 -23.77 7.04
CA PRO A 25 1.23 -24.87 6.58
C PRO A 25 -0.27 -24.53 6.59
N VAL A 26 -0.66 -23.48 7.28
CA VAL A 26 -2.06 -22.98 7.37
C VAL A 26 -2.22 -21.58 6.80
N ALA A 27 -1.27 -21.11 5.99
CA ALA A 27 -1.29 -19.76 5.43
C ALA A 27 -2.53 -19.50 4.57
N GLU A 28 -2.97 -20.49 3.78
CA GLU A 28 -4.18 -20.36 2.97
C GLU A 28 -5.47 -20.25 3.80
N PRO A 29 -5.73 -21.10 4.82
CA PRO A 29 -6.81 -20.88 5.76
C PRO A 29 -6.75 -19.55 6.50
N VAL A 30 -5.58 -19.08 6.88
CA VAL A 30 -5.40 -17.76 7.53
C VAL A 30 -5.76 -16.62 6.57
N LEU A 31 -5.32 -16.68 5.30
CA LEU A 31 -5.69 -15.71 4.29
C LEU A 31 -7.21 -15.72 4.03
N TYR A 32 -7.82 -16.89 3.98
CA TYR A 32 -9.27 -17.02 3.85
C TYR A 32 -10.02 -16.37 5.04
N LEU A 33 -9.54 -16.60 6.25
CA LEU A 33 -10.10 -15.97 7.46
C LEU A 33 -9.96 -14.45 7.39
N TYR A 34 -8.79 -13.95 7.00
CA TYR A 34 -8.57 -12.51 6.79
C TYR A 34 -9.55 -11.96 5.76
N ALA A 35 -9.67 -12.59 4.60
CA ALA A 35 -10.59 -12.17 3.54
C ALA A 35 -12.05 -12.12 4.03
N SER A 36 -12.46 -13.08 4.87
CA SER A 36 -13.83 -13.17 5.38
C SER A 36 -14.23 -12.02 6.31
N ILE A 37 -13.26 -11.41 7.00
CA ILE A 37 -13.48 -10.26 7.90
C ILE A 37 -13.15 -8.91 7.24
N SER A 38 -12.56 -8.94 6.04
CA SER A 38 -12.21 -7.74 5.28
C SER A 38 -13.45 -7.11 4.62
N PRO A 39 -13.42 -5.81 4.31
CA PRO A 39 -14.42 -5.16 3.47
C PRO A 39 -14.63 -5.90 2.15
N GLU A 40 -15.80 -5.69 1.56
CA GLU A 40 -16.22 -6.44 0.37
C GLU A 40 -15.26 -6.30 -0.81
N GLY A 41 -14.67 -5.11 -1.02
CA GLY A 41 -13.69 -4.86 -2.08
C GLY A 41 -12.46 -5.76 -1.95
N ASP A 42 -11.82 -5.77 -0.79
CA ASP A 42 -10.65 -6.61 -0.51
C ASP A 42 -11.00 -8.10 -0.64
N ARG A 43 -12.18 -8.51 -0.15
CA ARG A 43 -12.64 -9.90 -0.26
C ARG A 43 -12.79 -10.34 -1.71
N ARG A 44 -13.47 -9.55 -2.56
CA ARG A 44 -13.61 -9.87 -3.99
C ARG A 44 -12.27 -10.00 -4.69
N LEU A 45 -11.29 -9.17 -4.33
CA LEU A 45 -9.95 -9.24 -4.90
C LEU A 45 -9.24 -10.53 -4.48
N LEU A 46 -9.29 -10.88 -3.20
CA LEU A 46 -8.65 -12.08 -2.67
C LEU A 46 -9.34 -13.40 -3.07
N GLU A 47 -10.59 -13.35 -3.55
CA GLU A 47 -11.28 -14.48 -4.17
C GLU A 47 -10.74 -14.80 -5.57
N ARG A 48 -10.09 -13.87 -6.25
CA ARG A 48 -9.48 -14.08 -7.56
C ARG A 48 -8.21 -14.91 -7.41
N PRO A 49 -8.09 -16.07 -8.14
CA PRO A 49 -6.98 -17.00 -7.95
C PRO A 49 -5.59 -16.38 -8.12
N GLU A 50 -5.44 -15.49 -9.08
CA GLU A 50 -4.17 -14.81 -9.38
C GLU A 50 -3.73 -13.90 -8.25
N PHE A 51 -4.64 -13.12 -7.66
CA PHE A 51 -4.33 -12.25 -6.52
C PHE A 51 -4.07 -13.06 -5.25
N LYS A 52 -4.88 -14.10 -5.00
CA LYS A 52 -4.66 -15.02 -3.89
C LYS A 52 -3.28 -15.66 -3.97
N ALA A 53 -2.87 -16.16 -5.13
CA ALA A 53 -1.55 -16.76 -5.34
C ALA A 53 -0.42 -15.76 -5.10
N MET A 54 -0.55 -14.53 -5.62
CA MET A 54 0.40 -13.45 -5.40
C MET A 54 0.55 -13.13 -3.91
N PHE A 55 -0.55 -12.95 -3.17
CA PHE A 55 -0.52 -12.66 -1.74
C PHE A 55 0.12 -13.76 -0.91
N LEU A 56 -0.19 -15.01 -1.23
CA LEU A 56 0.43 -16.17 -0.55
C LEU A 56 1.94 -16.22 -0.84
N ASP A 57 2.34 -16.00 -2.08
CA ASP A 57 3.75 -15.97 -2.45
C ASP A 57 4.51 -14.85 -1.73
N ASP A 58 3.97 -13.64 -1.71
CA ASP A 58 4.56 -12.50 -1.02
C ASP A 58 4.65 -12.73 0.50
N LEU A 59 3.61 -13.24 1.13
CA LEU A 59 3.62 -13.54 2.55
C LEU A 59 4.67 -14.59 2.90
N LEU A 60 4.76 -15.67 2.11
CA LEU A 60 5.65 -16.80 2.39
C LEU A 60 7.10 -16.51 1.97
N ASN A 61 7.31 -15.81 0.87
CA ASN A 61 8.64 -15.49 0.35
C ASN A 61 9.20 -14.20 0.95
N GLY A 62 8.39 -13.18 1.14
CA GLY A 62 8.77 -11.93 1.79
C GLY A 62 9.25 -12.13 3.24
N SER A 63 8.68 -13.11 3.94
CA SER A 63 9.08 -13.44 5.32
C SER A 63 10.32 -14.35 5.44
N ARG A 64 10.89 -14.86 4.35
CA ARG A 64 12.02 -15.80 4.38
C ARG A 64 13.25 -15.30 5.13
N LYS A 65 13.57 -14.01 4.98
CA LYS A 65 14.74 -13.35 5.58
C LYS A 65 14.39 -12.53 6.82
N GLN A 66 13.33 -12.85 7.50
CA GLN A 66 12.75 -12.11 8.62
C GLN A 66 11.89 -10.90 8.17
N LEU A 67 10.96 -10.50 9.02
CA LEU A 67 10.13 -9.31 8.85
C LEU A 67 10.85 -8.01 9.27
N ALA A 68 12.18 -7.97 9.12
CA ALA A 68 12.94 -6.77 9.48
C ALA A 68 12.60 -5.58 8.59
N ALA A 69 12.34 -5.81 7.29
CA ALA A 69 12.00 -4.75 6.34
C ALA A 69 10.68 -4.05 6.71
N PRO A 70 9.53 -4.74 6.85
CA PRO A 70 8.28 -4.08 7.28
C PRO A 70 8.41 -3.30 8.60
N PHE A 71 9.19 -3.80 9.56
CA PHE A 71 9.43 -3.06 10.81
C PHE A 71 10.33 -1.84 10.61
N ALA A 72 11.30 -1.91 9.69
CA ALA A 72 12.10 -0.76 9.31
C ALA A 72 11.24 0.30 8.60
N ASP A 73 10.32 -0.12 7.73
CA ASP A 73 9.37 0.77 7.03
C ASP A 73 8.48 1.54 8.01
N VAL A 74 7.96 0.88 9.06
CA VAL A 74 7.21 1.56 10.13
C VAL A 74 8.04 2.64 10.81
N VAL A 75 9.35 2.40 11.03
CA VAL A 75 10.27 3.41 11.58
C VAL A 75 10.42 4.58 10.60
N VAL A 76 10.57 4.32 9.31
CA VAL A 76 10.68 5.34 8.26
C VAL A 76 9.41 6.19 8.19
N PHE A 77 8.23 5.56 8.22
CA PHE A 77 6.94 6.28 8.24
C PHE A 77 6.77 7.20 9.46
N ALA A 78 7.39 6.86 10.59
CA ALA A 78 7.31 7.65 11.82
C ALA A 78 8.36 8.78 11.92
N ARG A 79 9.22 8.95 10.92
CA ARG A 79 10.26 9.99 10.87
C ARG A 79 9.83 11.17 10.01
N ASP A 80 10.51 12.27 10.18
CA ASP A 80 10.51 13.37 9.22
C ASP A 80 11.17 12.89 7.92
N TRP A 81 10.48 13.07 6.79
CA TRP A 81 10.97 12.64 5.47
C TRP A 81 11.90 13.66 4.81
N GLY A 82 12.11 14.83 5.44
CA GLY A 82 13.05 15.84 4.98
C GLY A 82 12.56 16.66 3.80
N PHE A 83 11.28 16.56 3.41
CA PHE A 83 10.63 17.38 2.40
C PHE A 83 9.19 17.69 2.81
N ARG A 84 8.61 18.70 2.18
CA ARG A 84 7.21 19.09 2.39
C ARG A 84 6.37 18.71 1.18
N LEU A 85 5.11 18.37 1.39
CA LEU A 85 4.19 18.01 0.29
C LEU A 85 3.96 19.17 -0.68
N ASP A 86 4.00 20.43 -0.22
CA ASP A 86 3.87 21.62 -1.06
C ASP A 86 5.10 21.88 -1.95
N GLU A 87 6.20 21.17 -1.75
CA GLU A 87 7.40 21.21 -2.58
C GLU A 87 7.34 20.25 -3.78
N VAL A 88 6.38 19.32 -3.81
CA VAL A 88 6.19 18.38 -4.91
C VAL A 88 5.72 19.12 -6.16
N LYS A 89 6.47 19.05 -7.25
CA LYS A 89 6.22 19.82 -8.49
C LYS A 89 5.71 18.96 -9.65
N VAL A 90 5.55 17.66 -9.42
CA VAL A 90 4.99 16.73 -10.41
C VAL A 90 3.50 16.53 -10.16
N PRO A 91 2.70 16.26 -11.19
CA PRO A 91 1.31 15.89 -11.03
C PRO A 91 1.19 14.62 -10.20
N VAL A 92 0.28 14.62 -9.22
CA VAL A 92 -0.01 13.45 -8.38
C VAL A 92 -1.44 13.01 -8.62
N ARG A 93 -1.63 11.73 -8.85
CA ARG A 93 -2.94 11.11 -8.95
C ARG A 93 -3.03 10.05 -7.87
N TRP A 94 -4.04 10.15 -7.02
CA TRP A 94 -4.16 9.38 -5.79
C TRP A 94 -5.44 8.55 -5.83
N TRP A 95 -5.32 7.23 -5.88
CA TRP A 95 -6.45 6.31 -5.77
C TRP A 95 -6.57 5.79 -4.36
N HIS A 96 -7.78 5.85 -3.79
CA HIS A 96 -8.00 5.43 -2.40
C HIS A 96 -9.39 4.82 -2.23
N GLY A 97 -9.46 3.65 -1.61
CA GLY A 97 -10.72 3.04 -1.24
C GLY A 97 -11.42 3.81 -0.12
N ASP A 98 -12.70 4.15 -0.30
CA ASP A 98 -13.45 4.92 0.69
C ASP A 98 -13.74 4.13 1.99
N ARG A 99 -13.50 2.80 1.96
CA ARG A 99 -13.62 1.89 3.10
C ARG A 99 -12.29 1.31 3.57
N ASP A 100 -11.19 2.00 3.28
CA ASP A 100 -9.88 1.58 3.76
C ASP A 100 -9.82 1.67 5.29
N HIS A 101 -9.64 0.49 5.93
CA HIS A 101 -9.56 0.35 7.37
C HIS A 101 -8.10 0.26 7.88
N ILE A 102 -7.13 0.20 6.98
CA ILE A 102 -5.69 0.18 7.30
C ILE A 102 -5.14 1.60 7.23
N VAL A 103 -5.35 2.28 6.11
CA VAL A 103 -5.02 3.69 5.94
C VAL A 103 -6.33 4.47 5.75
N PRO A 104 -6.82 5.18 6.77
CA PRO A 104 -8.10 5.89 6.70
C PRO A 104 -8.17 6.83 5.48
N TYR A 105 -9.29 6.84 4.78
CA TYR A 105 -9.53 7.66 3.59
C TYR A 105 -9.21 9.15 3.80
N ALA A 106 -9.50 9.68 4.98
CA ALA A 106 -9.16 11.04 5.38
C ALA A 106 -7.66 11.37 5.29
N HIS A 107 -6.77 10.37 5.34
CA HIS A 107 -5.34 10.59 5.11
C HIS A 107 -5.05 10.92 3.65
N GLY A 108 -5.72 10.25 2.71
CA GLY A 108 -5.63 10.57 1.28
C GLY A 108 -6.14 11.98 0.99
N GLU A 109 -7.31 12.33 1.53
CA GLU A 109 -7.87 13.69 1.41
C GLU A 109 -6.90 14.74 1.94
N HIS A 110 -6.31 14.49 3.12
CA HIS A 110 -5.35 15.41 3.73
C HIS A 110 -4.08 15.58 2.87
N VAL A 111 -3.51 14.48 2.38
CA VAL A 111 -2.29 14.52 1.54
C VAL A 111 -2.56 15.25 0.24
N VAL A 112 -3.65 14.93 -0.45
CA VAL A 112 -4.03 15.58 -1.72
C VAL A 112 -4.27 17.08 -1.53
N ALA A 113 -4.90 17.49 -0.43
CA ALA A 113 -5.12 18.91 -0.11
C ALA A 113 -3.82 19.71 0.13
N MET A 114 -2.71 19.05 0.44
CA MET A 114 -1.40 19.69 0.66
C MET A 114 -0.52 19.72 -0.58
N LEU A 115 -0.85 18.96 -1.62
CA LEU A 115 -0.08 18.86 -2.86
C LEU A 115 -0.51 19.97 -3.83
N PRO A 116 0.43 20.63 -4.54
CA PRO A 116 0.11 21.72 -5.48
C PRO A 116 -0.68 21.30 -6.71
N ASP A 117 -0.42 20.10 -7.24
CA ASP A 117 -1.12 19.51 -8.39
C ASP A 117 -1.46 18.06 -8.06
N ALA A 118 -2.63 17.86 -7.44
CA ALA A 118 -3.08 16.54 -7.08
C ALA A 118 -4.57 16.33 -7.31
N GLU A 119 -4.94 15.10 -7.64
CA GLU A 119 -6.32 14.67 -7.83
C GLU A 119 -6.56 13.37 -7.08
N LEU A 120 -7.68 13.33 -6.33
CA LEU A 120 -8.10 12.16 -5.56
C LEU A 120 -9.19 11.40 -6.32
N TYR A 121 -8.89 10.15 -6.65
CA TYR A 121 -9.82 9.19 -7.22
C TYR A 121 -10.35 8.28 -6.11
N SER A 122 -11.55 8.55 -5.65
CA SER A 122 -12.23 7.70 -4.69
C SER A 122 -12.68 6.40 -5.35
N LEU A 123 -12.43 5.27 -4.71
CA LEU A 123 -12.87 3.95 -5.14
C LEU A 123 -14.02 3.49 -4.21
N PRO A 124 -15.29 3.66 -4.64
CA PRO A 124 -16.45 3.41 -3.80
C PRO A 124 -16.58 1.93 -3.40
N GLY A 125 -16.70 1.67 -2.10
CA GLY A 125 -16.82 0.32 -1.53
C GLY A 125 -15.52 -0.48 -1.50
N GLU A 126 -14.43 0.07 -2.05
CA GLU A 126 -13.11 -0.56 -2.01
C GLU A 126 -12.38 -0.25 -0.69
N SER A 127 -11.44 -1.12 -0.33
CA SER A 127 -10.62 -0.97 0.85
C SER A 127 -9.14 -0.83 0.47
N HIS A 128 -8.24 -1.33 1.31
CA HIS A 128 -6.80 -1.14 1.18
C HIS A 128 -6.21 -1.73 -0.12
N LEU A 129 -6.78 -2.83 -0.59
CA LEU A 129 -6.32 -3.52 -1.80
C LEU A 129 -6.97 -3.00 -3.09
N GLY A 130 -7.92 -2.06 -2.99
CA GLY A 130 -8.71 -1.57 -4.13
C GLY A 130 -7.86 -1.08 -5.31
N GLY A 131 -6.75 -0.39 -5.03
CA GLY A 131 -5.82 0.07 -6.06
C GLY A 131 -5.22 -1.04 -6.95
N LEU A 132 -5.10 -2.28 -6.43
CA LEU A 132 -4.64 -3.42 -7.23
C LEU A 132 -5.69 -3.85 -8.27
N GLY A 133 -6.97 -3.68 -7.94
CA GLY A 133 -8.08 -3.93 -8.87
C GLY A 133 -8.12 -2.91 -10.03
N GLU A 134 -7.61 -1.70 -9.81
CA GLU A 134 -7.63 -0.58 -10.76
C GLU A 134 -6.30 -0.40 -11.52
N ALA A 135 -5.41 -1.39 -11.49
CA ALA A 135 -4.06 -1.27 -12.04
C ALA A 135 -4.06 -0.84 -13.52
N GLU A 136 -4.98 -1.33 -14.35
CA GLU A 136 -5.08 -0.95 -15.77
C GLU A 136 -5.47 0.53 -15.93
N ALA A 137 -6.45 1.00 -15.18
CA ALA A 137 -6.89 2.40 -15.20
C ALA A 137 -5.79 3.34 -14.69
N ILE A 138 -5.07 2.95 -13.64
CA ILE A 138 -3.91 3.67 -13.10
C ILE A 138 -2.82 3.80 -14.17
N MET A 139 -2.46 2.71 -14.83
CA MET A 139 -1.43 2.70 -15.88
C MET A 139 -1.85 3.53 -17.11
N ALA A 140 -3.13 3.51 -17.50
CA ALA A 140 -3.64 4.35 -18.58
C ALA A 140 -3.50 5.83 -18.23
N THR A 141 -3.96 6.26 -17.05
CA THR A 141 -3.83 7.63 -16.57
C THR A 141 -2.36 8.09 -16.53
N MET A 142 -1.46 7.24 -16.04
CA MET A 142 -0.03 7.56 -15.99
C MET A 142 0.58 7.71 -17.39
N SER A 143 0.15 6.89 -18.35
CA SER A 143 0.58 7.01 -19.75
C SER A 143 0.13 8.32 -20.39
N GLU A 144 -1.12 8.73 -20.17
CA GLU A 144 -1.64 10.02 -20.66
C GLU A 144 -0.88 11.20 -20.06
N LEU A 145 -0.64 11.22 -18.76
CA LEU A 145 0.15 12.25 -18.09
C LEU A 145 1.58 12.33 -18.63
N TRP A 146 2.18 11.17 -18.90
CA TRP A 146 3.52 11.12 -19.49
C TRP A 146 3.56 11.70 -20.91
N ASP A 147 2.59 11.37 -21.74
CA ASP A 147 2.50 11.87 -23.10
C ASP A 147 2.30 13.38 -23.12
N ASP A 148 1.49 13.93 -22.24
CA ASP A 148 1.28 15.37 -22.13
C ASP A 148 2.55 16.10 -21.63
N TYR A 149 3.23 15.53 -20.64
CA TYR A 149 4.52 16.04 -20.18
C TYR A 149 5.57 16.06 -21.31
N GLN A 150 5.64 15.02 -22.15
CA GLN A 150 6.55 14.98 -23.28
C GLN A 150 6.21 16.02 -24.36
N LYS A 151 4.93 16.23 -24.64
CA LYS A 151 4.48 17.28 -25.58
C LYS A 151 4.90 18.66 -25.12
N ASP A 152 4.77 18.96 -23.83
CA ASP A 152 5.13 20.28 -23.30
C ASP A 152 6.64 20.51 -23.28
N ARG A 153 7.44 19.50 -22.96
CA ARG A 153 8.90 19.57 -23.10
C ARG A 153 9.40 19.84 -24.51
N ASN A 154 8.70 19.33 -25.50
CA ASN A 154 9.10 19.48 -26.91
C ASN A 154 8.65 20.83 -27.53
N LYS A 155 7.88 21.64 -26.81
CA LYS A 155 7.45 22.99 -27.23
C LYS A 155 8.36 24.11 -26.72
N GLY A 156 9.23 23.83 -25.76
CA GLY A 156 10.15 24.80 -25.14
C GLY A 156 11.58 24.59 -25.55
#